data_102bfbb2bd257f14d080ff09c6d4b0fb
#
_entry.id   102bfbb2bd257f14d080ff09c6d4b0fb
#
_cell.length_a   1.000
_cell.length_b   1.000
_cell.length_c   1.000
_cell.angle_alpha   90.00
_cell.angle_beta   90.00
_cell.angle_gamma   90.00
#
_symmetry.space_group_name_H-M   'P 1'
#
loop_
_entity.id
_entity.type
_entity.pdbx_description
1 polymer ?
#
loop_
_entity_poly.entity_id
_entity_poly.type
_entity_poly.pdbx_seq_one_letter_code
_entity_poly.pdbx_strand_id
1 'polypeptide(L)'
;MNLHEYQSKQLFAQYAIPVPKGQVASSPDEAVAAAQKLGGSLWVVKAQVHAGGRGKAGGVKVAKDLDTVRSATKTMLGTTLVTHQTGPEGLPVHQVYVELGSKIVREIYLSLVLNRETGRIAFVASSAGGMDIEEVAEHTPEKLIHVDIHPTAGLQDFQCRQLAFALDLSGPQIGQFGKIAHALYKLYLEQDAALVEINPLIVTGEGDLLALDAKIGIEDNALFRHKDLAALRDASQEDAMERKAAEHELNYVSLDGNIACMVNGAGLAMATMDLIQLHGGSPANFLDVGGGATKERVTAAFKLILSNPKVTAILINIFGGIVRCDMIAEGIIAAVKEVGVSIPVIVRLEGTNAPLARKILANSGLAITPASDLTDAATKAVKMAGAHS
;
A
#
# COMPACT_ATOMS: atom_id res chain seq x y z
N MET A 1 -2.87 -1.46 -5.97
CA MET A 1 -1.92 -2.57 -6.31
C MET A 1 -0.53 -2.00 -6.53
N ASN A 2 0.50 -2.58 -5.90
CA ASN A 2 1.89 -2.16 -6.11
C ASN A 2 2.56 -3.03 -7.18
N LEU A 3 3.50 -2.44 -7.92
CA LEU A 3 4.35 -3.14 -8.87
C LEU A 3 5.74 -3.38 -8.25
N HIS A 4 6.38 -4.50 -8.62
CA HIS A 4 7.81 -4.69 -8.34
C HIS A 4 8.66 -3.65 -9.08
N GLU A 5 9.86 -3.38 -8.59
CA GLU A 5 10.77 -2.42 -9.22
C GLU A 5 11.03 -2.75 -10.70
N TYR A 6 11.27 -4.03 -11.05
CA TYR A 6 11.53 -4.42 -12.43
C TYR A 6 10.30 -4.17 -13.34
N GLN A 7 9.08 -4.40 -12.84
CA GLN A 7 7.84 -4.12 -13.56
C GLN A 7 7.66 -2.61 -13.76
N SER A 8 7.90 -1.83 -12.69
CA SER A 8 7.87 -0.36 -12.74
C SER A 8 8.88 0.20 -13.76
N LYS A 9 10.11 -0.35 -13.81
CA LYS A 9 11.13 0.05 -14.78
C LYS A 9 10.78 -0.35 -16.22
N GLN A 10 10.14 -1.51 -16.41
CA GLN A 10 9.62 -1.90 -17.73
C GLN A 10 8.56 -0.90 -18.21
N LEU A 11 7.67 -0.47 -17.32
CA LEU A 11 6.67 0.54 -17.62
C LEU A 11 7.33 1.90 -17.91
N PHE A 12 8.32 2.31 -17.12
CA PHE A 12 9.12 3.52 -17.41
C PHE A 12 9.74 3.50 -18.80
N ALA A 13 10.33 2.37 -19.19
CA ALA A 13 10.93 2.22 -20.51
C ALA A 13 9.91 2.36 -21.66
N GLN A 14 8.66 1.89 -21.49
CA GLN A 14 7.57 2.08 -22.47
C GLN A 14 7.22 3.55 -22.65
N TYR A 15 7.38 4.37 -21.62
CA TYR A 15 7.20 5.83 -21.66
C TYR A 15 8.49 6.61 -21.98
N ALA A 16 9.54 5.92 -22.43
CA ALA A 16 10.85 6.51 -22.74
C ALA A 16 11.52 7.25 -21.56
N ILE A 17 11.21 6.86 -20.33
CA ILE A 17 11.92 7.31 -19.13
C ILE A 17 13.21 6.49 -19.01
N PRO A 18 14.40 7.14 -18.92
CA PRO A 18 15.66 6.43 -18.86
C PRO A 18 15.79 5.59 -17.58
N VAL A 19 16.08 4.30 -17.73
CA VAL A 19 16.34 3.34 -16.65
C VAL A 19 17.58 2.52 -16.94
N PRO A 20 18.30 2.00 -15.95
CA PRO A 20 19.37 1.04 -16.16
C PRO A 20 18.86 -0.22 -16.86
N LYS A 21 19.67 -0.81 -17.74
CA LYS A 21 19.34 -2.12 -18.31
C LYS A 21 19.43 -3.17 -17.21
N GLY A 22 18.42 -4.03 -17.12
CA GLY A 22 18.34 -5.06 -16.11
C GLY A 22 17.45 -6.22 -16.53
N GLN A 23 17.52 -7.31 -15.76
CA GLN A 23 16.73 -8.51 -15.96
C GLN A 23 16.37 -9.15 -14.62
N VAL A 24 15.13 -9.61 -14.48
CA VAL A 24 14.66 -10.38 -13.32
C VAL A 24 15.22 -11.81 -13.36
N ALA A 25 15.48 -12.37 -12.19
CA ALA A 25 15.93 -13.75 -12.02
C ALA A 25 15.30 -14.39 -10.76
N SER A 26 14.92 -15.66 -10.88
CA SER A 26 14.31 -16.47 -9.83
C SER A 26 15.28 -17.54 -9.29
N SER A 27 16.49 -17.62 -9.84
CA SER A 27 17.55 -18.53 -9.39
C SER A 27 18.93 -17.88 -9.52
N PRO A 28 19.95 -18.36 -8.77
CA PRO A 28 21.33 -17.88 -8.91
C PRO A 28 21.91 -18.08 -10.32
N ASP A 29 21.52 -19.14 -11.02
CA ASP A 29 21.99 -19.41 -12.38
C ASP A 29 21.36 -18.43 -13.38
N GLU A 30 20.07 -18.14 -13.26
CA GLU A 30 19.41 -17.11 -14.06
C GLU A 30 20.01 -15.71 -13.81
N ALA A 31 20.36 -15.37 -12.56
CA ALA A 31 20.99 -14.10 -12.24
C ALA A 31 22.38 -13.95 -12.88
N VAL A 32 23.18 -15.01 -12.88
CA VAL A 32 24.47 -15.04 -13.58
C VAL A 32 24.28 -14.92 -15.09
N ALA A 33 23.33 -15.65 -15.67
CA ALA A 33 23.02 -15.55 -17.11
C ALA A 33 22.53 -14.13 -17.48
N ALA A 34 21.71 -13.50 -16.63
CA ALA A 34 21.28 -12.12 -16.80
C ALA A 34 22.48 -11.16 -16.80
N ALA A 35 23.39 -11.27 -15.83
CA ALA A 35 24.59 -10.44 -15.74
C ALA A 35 25.48 -10.59 -17.00
N GLN A 36 25.69 -11.82 -17.46
CA GLN A 36 26.44 -12.10 -18.68
C GLN A 36 25.80 -11.47 -19.92
N LYS A 37 24.48 -11.60 -20.05
CA LYS A 37 23.71 -11.02 -21.16
C LYS A 37 23.73 -9.49 -21.17
N LEU A 38 23.67 -8.88 -19.98
CA LEU A 38 23.77 -7.43 -19.81
C LEU A 38 25.16 -6.90 -20.19
N GLY A 39 26.19 -7.71 -20.03
CA GLY A 39 27.58 -7.31 -20.21
C GLY A 39 28.08 -6.40 -19.09
N GLY A 40 29.15 -5.67 -19.36
CA GLY A 40 29.75 -4.75 -18.37
C GLY A 40 30.63 -5.48 -17.33
N SER A 41 31.01 -4.76 -16.28
CA SER A 41 31.87 -5.24 -15.19
C SER A 41 31.36 -4.86 -13.80
N LEU A 42 30.21 -4.24 -13.72
CA LEU A 42 29.58 -3.82 -12.48
C LEU A 42 28.07 -4.08 -12.60
N TRP A 43 27.53 -4.84 -11.66
CA TRP A 43 26.11 -5.13 -11.55
C TRP A 43 25.58 -4.81 -10.17
N VAL A 44 24.27 -4.61 -10.08
CA VAL A 44 23.57 -4.48 -8.81
C VAL A 44 22.48 -5.55 -8.75
N VAL A 45 22.51 -6.36 -7.70
CA VAL A 45 21.49 -7.38 -7.42
C VAL A 45 20.53 -6.80 -6.38
N LYS A 46 19.24 -6.73 -6.72
CA LYS A 46 18.21 -6.10 -5.88
C LYS A 46 17.08 -7.09 -5.60
N ALA A 47 16.80 -7.36 -4.33
CA ALA A 47 15.63 -8.13 -3.91
C ALA A 47 14.34 -7.43 -4.37
N GLN A 48 13.39 -8.21 -4.90
CA GLN A 48 12.10 -7.71 -5.38
C GLN A 48 11.04 -7.92 -4.31
N VAL A 49 10.71 -6.84 -3.60
CA VAL A 49 9.64 -6.76 -2.59
C VAL A 49 8.91 -5.42 -2.73
N HIS A 50 7.65 -5.36 -2.31
CA HIS A 50 6.81 -4.15 -2.37
C HIS A 50 7.10 -3.17 -1.22
N ALA A 51 8.37 -2.96 -0.89
CA ALA A 51 8.79 -2.05 0.18
C ALA A 51 10.02 -1.25 -0.21
N GLY A 52 10.11 -0.03 0.33
CA GLY A 52 11.31 0.79 0.31
C GLY A 52 12.33 0.37 1.38
N GLY A 53 13.49 1.08 1.43
CA GLY A 53 14.52 0.81 2.43
C GLY A 53 15.31 -0.48 2.23
N ARG A 54 15.16 -1.16 1.08
CA ARG A 54 15.83 -2.44 0.76
C ARG A 54 17.34 -2.39 0.92
N GLY A 55 17.96 -1.26 0.55
CA GLY A 55 19.42 -1.07 0.69
C GLY A 55 19.89 -1.19 2.12
N LYS A 56 19.22 -0.51 3.06
CA LYS A 56 19.53 -0.57 4.50
C LYS A 56 19.30 -1.96 5.09
N ALA A 57 18.34 -2.71 4.53
CA ALA A 57 17.97 -4.06 4.96
C ALA A 57 18.81 -5.19 4.31
N GLY A 58 19.84 -4.86 3.51
CA GLY A 58 20.67 -5.86 2.84
C GLY A 58 20.07 -6.43 1.55
N GLY A 59 18.92 -5.91 1.09
CA GLY A 59 18.26 -6.32 -0.16
C GLY A 59 18.85 -5.72 -1.45
N VAL A 60 19.98 -5.01 -1.36
CA VAL A 60 20.72 -4.47 -2.51
C VAL A 60 22.21 -4.77 -2.37
N LYS A 61 22.81 -5.38 -3.39
CA LYS A 61 24.22 -5.75 -3.39
C LYS A 61 24.90 -5.38 -4.70
N VAL A 62 25.98 -4.63 -4.60
CA VAL A 62 26.87 -4.34 -5.75
C VAL A 62 27.79 -5.53 -5.97
N ALA A 63 27.90 -5.99 -7.23
CA ALA A 63 28.70 -7.13 -7.66
C ALA A 63 29.68 -6.71 -8.76
N LYS A 64 30.96 -7.06 -8.62
CA LYS A 64 32.03 -6.76 -9.58
C LYS A 64 32.46 -8.00 -10.38
N ASP A 65 31.89 -9.15 -10.07
CA ASP A 65 32.12 -10.43 -10.72
C ASP A 65 30.85 -11.31 -10.63
N LEU A 66 30.83 -12.36 -11.44
CA LEU A 66 29.67 -13.28 -11.54
C LEU A 66 29.49 -14.15 -10.28
N ASP A 67 30.56 -14.44 -9.55
CA ASP A 67 30.48 -15.21 -8.31
C ASP A 67 29.80 -14.38 -7.21
N THR A 68 30.06 -13.07 -7.18
CA THR A 68 29.35 -12.13 -6.29
C THR A 68 27.87 -12.01 -6.68
N VAL A 69 27.52 -11.98 -7.98
CA VAL A 69 26.13 -12.02 -8.44
C VAL A 69 25.44 -13.28 -7.95
N ARG A 70 26.07 -14.45 -8.12
CA ARG A 70 25.56 -15.75 -7.69
C ARG A 70 25.35 -15.80 -6.18
N SER A 71 26.36 -15.41 -5.41
CA SER A 71 26.32 -15.45 -3.94
C SER A 71 25.30 -14.49 -3.36
N ALA A 72 25.20 -13.26 -3.88
CA ALA A 72 24.21 -12.27 -3.47
C ALA A 72 22.79 -12.77 -3.74
N THR A 73 22.53 -13.33 -4.93
CA THR A 73 21.24 -13.92 -5.28
C THR A 73 20.87 -15.07 -4.36
N LYS A 74 21.82 -15.99 -4.08
CA LYS A 74 21.59 -17.11 -3.17
C LYS A 74 21.27 -16.67 -1.74
N THR A 75 21.87 -15.57 -1.29
CA THR A 75 21.63 -15.02 0.04
C THR A 75 20.25 -14.34 0.14
N MET A 76 19.75 -13.74 -0.94
CA MET A 76 18.49 -13.00 -0.94
C MET A 76 17.27 -13.90 -1.21
N LEU A 77 17.36 -14.82 -2.16
CA LEU A 77 16.23 -15.68 -2.54
C LEU A 77 15.79 -16.59 -1.40
N GLY A 78 14.47 -16.70 -1.21
CA GLY A 78 13.85 -17.53 -0.18
C GLY A 78 13.96 -16.96 1.24
N THR A 79 14.52 -15.77 1.41
CA THR A 79 14.54 -15.07 2.71
C THR A 79 13.33 -14.14 2.86
N THR A 80 13.10 -13.70 4.09
CA THR A 80 12.16 -12.62 4.40
C THR A 80 12.94 -11.34 4.61
N LEU A 81 12.65 -10.31 3.83
CA LEU A 81 13.29 -9.01 3.96
C LEU A 81 12.47 -8.10 4.88
N VAL A 82 13.07 -7.69 5.98
CA VAL A 82 12.47 -6.76 6.95
C VAL A 82 13.03 -5.36 6.71
N THR A 83 12.16 -4.42 6.42
CA THR A 83 12.47 -2.99 6.30
C THR A 83 11.58 -2.18 7.24
N HIS A 84 11.84 -0.89 7.40
CA HIS A 84 10.96 -0.02 8.18
C HIS A 84 9.53 0.09 7.61
N GLN A 85 9.34 -0.25 6.31
CA GLN A 85 8.01 -0.22 5.64
C GLN A 85 7.27 -1.56 5.67
N THR A 86 7.94 -2.70 5.95
CA THR A 86 7.30 -4.02 5.93
C THR A 86 6.75 -4.45 7.29
N GLY A 87 7.04 -3.70 8.36
CA GLY A 87 6.82 -4.19 9.71
C GLY A 87 7.76 -5.35 10.09
N PRO A 88 7.62 -5.91 11.30
CA PRO A 88 8.53 -6.93 11.83
C PRO A 88 8.42 -8.28 11.10
N GLU A 89 7.31 -8.56 10.45
CA GLU A 89 7.08 -9.82 9.73
C GLU A 89 7.82 -9.88 8.39
N GLY A 90 8.13 -8.71 7.79
CA GLY A 90 8.84 -8.60 6.54
C GLY A 90 8.05 -9.11 5.33
N LEU A 91 8.70 -9.13 4.17
CA LEU A 91 8.14 -9.64 2.92
C LEU A 91 9.04 -10.71 2.30
N PRO A 92 8.47 -11.77 1.68
CA PRO A 92 9.25 -12.85 1.09
C PRO A 92 9.95 -12.39 -0.19
N VAL A 93 11.21 -12.81 -0.38
CA VAL A 93 11.99 -12.53 -1.58
C VAL A 93 11.93 -13.75 -2.52
N HIS A 94 11.09 -13.68 -3.54
CA HIS A 94 10.95 -14.74 -4.56
C HIS A 94 11.81 -14.48 -5.80
N GLN A 95 12.17 -13.23 -6.04
CA GLN A 95 12.91 -12.81 -7.22
C GLN A 95 13.94 -11.75 -6.87
N VAL A 96 15.00 -11.68 -7.67
CA VAL A 96 15.95 -10.57 -7.67
C VAL A 96 15.95 -9.89 -9.04
N TYR A 97 16.31 -8.61 -9.06
CA TYR A 97 16.57 -7.87 -10.28
C TYR A 97 18.06 -7.60 -10.41
N VAL A 98 18.66 -8.03 -11.51
CA VAL A 98 20.08 -7.81 -11.82
C VAL A 98 20.15 -6.69 -12.85
N GLU A 99 20.79 -5.59 -12.51
CA GLU A 99 20.95 -4.44 -13.41
C GLU A 99 22.39 -3.97 -13.52
N LEU A 100 22.69 -3.24 -14.59
CA LEU A 100 23.99 -2.60 -14.77
C LEU A 100 24.19 -1.51 -13.71
N GLY A 101 25.36 -1.51 -13.08
CA GLY A 101 25.75 -0.47 -12.15
C GLY A 101 25.95 0.86 -12.87
N SER A 102 25.55 1.94 -12.22
CA SER A 102 25.68 3.32 -12.71
C SER A 102 26.63 4.11 -11.80
N LYS A 103 27.41 5.01 -12.41
CA LYS A 103 28.20 5.97 -11.62
C LYS A 103 27.30 7.10 -11.16
N ILE A 104 27.06 7.17 -9.87
CA ILE A 104 26.19 8.17 -9.25
C ILE A 104 27.01 9.40 -8.91
N VAL A 105 26.59 10.57 -9.37
CA VAL A 105 27.18 11.88 -9.02
C VAL A 105 26.27 12.60 -8.03
N ARG A 106 24.94 12.55 -8.27
CA ARG A 106 23.93 13.15 -7.38
C ARG A 106 22.69 12.26 -7.36
N GLU A 107 22.02 12.29 -6.23
CA GLU A 107 20.74 11.60 -6.02
C GLU A 107 19.64 12.61 -5.76
N ILE A 108 18.49 12.42 -6.38
CA ILE A 108 17.34 13.30 -6.38
C ILE A 108 16.11 12.44 -6.06
N TYR A 109 15.23 12.94 -5.21
CA TYR A 109 13.91 12.37 -5.02
C TYR A 109 12.90 13.00 -5.98
N LEU A 110 12.09 12.19 -6.62
CA LEU A 110 11.02 12.67 -7.50
C LEU A 110 9.80 11.74 -7.39
N SER A 111 8.63 12.30 -7.12
CA SER A 111 7.38 11.53 -7.13
C SER A 111 6.22 12.33 -7.70
N LEU A 112 5.20 11.60 -8.15
CA LEU A 112 3.85 12.11 -8.43
C LEU A 112 2.87 11.45 -7.49
N VAL A 113 2.06 12.27 -6.84
CA VAL A 113 1.04 11.85 -5.88
C VAL A 113 -0.23 12.67 -6.07
N LEU A 114 -1.34 12.17 -5.56
CA LEU A 114 -2.55 12.97 -5.39
C LEU A 114 -2.40 13.80 -4.11
N ASN A 115 -2.31 15.12 -4.26
CA ASN A 115 -2.47 16.05 -3.14
C ASN A 115 -3.95 16.10 -2.76
N ARG A 116 -4.30 15.47 -1.64
CA ARG A 116 -5.69 15.33 -1.18
C ARG A 116 -6.29 16.67 -0.69
N GLU A 117 -5.43 17.58 -0.25
CA GLU A 117 -5.83 18.90 0.24
C GLU A 117 -6.34 19.79 -0.91
N THR A 118 -5.64 19.78 -2.04
CA THR A 118 -5.98 20.56 -3.24
C THR A 118 -6.81 19.78 -4.26
N GLY A 119 -6.92 18.44 -4.13
CA GLY A 119 -7.54 17.55 -5.11
C GLY A 119 -6.79 17.51 -6.45
N ARG A 120 -5.47 17.78 -6.44
CA ARG A 120 -4.64 17.85 -7.65
C ARG A 120 -3.52 16.85 -7.62
N ILE A 121 -3.10 16.42 -8.81
CA ILE A 121 -1.84 15.69 -8.94
C ILE A 121 -0.71 16.68 -8.68
N ALA A 122 0.28 16.28 -7.88
CA ALA A 122 1.43 17.11 -7.55
C ALA A 122 2.74 16.35 -7.76
N PHE A 123 3.73 17.05 -8.29
CA PHE A 123 5.11 16.64 -8.13
C PHE A 123 5.60 16.99 -6.73
N VAL A 124 6.24 16.01 -6.09
CA VAL A 124 7.06 16.21 -4.90
C VAL A 124 8.48 15.85 -5.25
N ALA A 125 9.41 16.78 -5.04
CA ALA A 125 10.80 16.62 -5.39
C ALA A 125 11.72 17.12 -4.28
N SER A 126 12.94 16.54 -4.19
CA SER A 126 13.98 17.01 -3.28
C SER A 126 15.36 16.73 -3.84
N SER A 127 16.30 17.63 -3.59
CA SER A 127 17.73 17.39 -3.86
C SER A 127 18.36 16.37 -2.89
N ALA A 128 17.64 15.92 -1.85
CA ALA A 128 18.02 14.85 -0.93
C ALA A 128 17.38 13.53 -1.39
N GLY A 129 17.97 12.88 -2.40
CA GLY A 129 17.55 11.56 -2.88
C GLY A 129 18.26 10.42 -2.15
N GLY A 130 17.78 9.18 -2.37
CA GLY A 130 18.36 7.98 -1.75
C GLY A 130 18.10 7.85 -0.24
N MET A 131 17.28 8.74 0.33
CA MET A 131 16.89 8.78 1.73
C MET A 131 15.39 8.51 1.87
N ASP A 132 14.97 8.22 3.11
CA ASP A 132 13.55 8.14 3.43
C ASP A 132 12.94 9.54 3.36
N ILE A 133 12.00 9.74 2.45
CA ILE A 133 11.42 11.06 2.20
C ILE A 133 10.58 11.56 3.37
N GLU A 134 10.03 10.63 4.17
CA GLU A 134 9.30 10.91 5.40
C GLU A 134 10.21 11.58 6.44
N GLU A 135 11.46 11.12 6.57
CA GLU A 135 12.47 11.78 7.44
C GLU A 135 12.80 13.20 6.95
N VAL A 136 12.87 13.40 5.63
CA VAL A 136 13.08 14.73 5.03
C VAL A 136 11.87 15.63 5.31
N ALA A 137 10.65 15.09 5.18
CA ALA A 137 9.42 15.83 5.45
C ALA A 137 9.30 16.27 6.92
N GLU A 138 9.74 15.42 7.85
CA GLU A 138 9.67 15.69 9.29
C GLU A 138 10.76 16.67 9.75
N HIS A 139 11.99 16.49 9.30
CA HIS A 139 13.13 17.22 9.84
C HIS A 139 13.59 18.43 9.01
N THR A 140 13.34 18.41 7.70
CA THR A 140 13.77 19.46 6.75
C THR A 140 12.73 19.71 5.66
N PRO A 141 11.44 20.05 6.02
CA PRO A 141 10.35 20.21 5.08
C PRO A 141 10.62 21.29 4.00
N GLU A 142 11.49 22.25 4.28
CA GLU A 142 11.91 23.28 3.32
C GLU A 142 12.69 22.73 2.13
N LYS A 143 13.19 21.49 2.21
CA LYS A 143 13.85 20.78 1.08
C LYS A 143 12.86 20.09 0.16
N LEU A 144 11.59 20.03 0.55
CA LEU A 144 10.53 19.47 -0.28
C LEU A 144 9.94 20.54 -1.19
N ILE A 145 10.01 20.28 -2.47
CA ILE A 145 9.46 21.13 -3.52
C ILE A 145 8.14 20.52 -3.96
N HIS A 146 7.07 21.28 -3.86
CA HIS A 146 5.73 20.86 -4.29
C HIS A 146 5.30 21.69 -5.49
N VAL A 147 4.81 21.01 -6.54
CA VAL A 147 4.24 21.67 -7.73
C VAL A 147 2.93 20.99 -8.09
N ASP A 148 1.83 21.63 -7.76
CA ASP A 148 0.48 21.18 -8.12
C ASP A 148 0.22 21.36 -9.62
N ILE A 149 -0.40 20.37 -10.25
CA ILE A 149 -0.77 20.40 -11.65
C ILE A 149 -2.26 20.68 -11.78
N HIS A 150 -2.61 21.72 -12.52
CA HIS A 150 -4.01 22.03 -12.76
C HIS A 150 -4.63 20.98 -13.70
N PRO A 151 -5.75 20.33 -13.34
CA PRO A 151 -6.27 19.18 -14.11
C PRO A 151 -6.68 19.53 -15.54
N THR A 152 -7.13 20.77 -15.79
CA THR A 152 -7.51 21.22 -17.14
C THR A 152 -6.32 21.64 -17.99
N ALA A 153 -5.30 22.25 -17.39
CA ALA A 153 -4.12 22.74 -18.11
C ALA A 153 -3.08 21.64 -18.31
N GLY A 154 -3.06 20.63 -17.44
CA GLY A 154 -2.02 19.62 -17.39
C GLY A 154 -0.67 20.19 -16.95
N LEU A 155 0.35 19.36 -16.98
CA LEU A 155 1.73 19.74 -16.68
C LEU A 155 2.25 20.70 -17.77
N GLN A 156 2.82 21.83 -17.34
CA GLN A 156 3.35 22.85 -18.24
C GLN A 156 4.89 22.91 -18.17
N ASP A 157 5.53 23.27 -19.29
CA ASP A 157 6.99 23.35 -19.40
C ASP A 157 7.63 24.29 -18.36
N PHE A 158 6.94 25.37 -17.98
CA PHE A 158 7.47 26.27 -16.96
C PHE A 158 7.54 25.61 -15.59
N GLN A 159 6.59 24.71 -15.26
CA GLN A 159 6.60 23.92 -14.02
C GLN A 159 7.75 22.92 -14.01
N CYS A 160 8.02 22.28 -15.15
CA CYS A 160 9.20 21.41 -15.31
C CYS A 160 10.51 22.19 -15.09
N ARG A 161 10.62 23.40 -15.66
CA ARG A 161 11.80 24.26 -15.43
C ARG A 161 11.90 24.74 -13.97
N GLN A 162 10.78 25.08 -13.34
CA GLN A 162 10.74 25.46 -11.92
C GLN A 162 11.30 24.34 -11.03
N LEU A 163 10.85 23.10 -11.24
CA LEU A 163 11.38 21.92 -10.54
C LEU A 163 12.87 21.70 -10.85
N ALA A 164 13.27 21.75 -12.14
CA ALA A 164 14.64 21.54 -12.52
C ALA A 164 15.61 22.54 -11.88
N PHE A 165 15.24 23.82 -11.83
CA PHE A 165 16.05 24.85 -11.16
C PHE A 165 16.10 24.66 -9.64
N ALA A 166 14.98 24.34 -9.03
CA ALA A 166 14.93 24.08 -7.59
C ALA A 166 15.71 22.82 -7.17
N LEU A 167 15.94 21.89 -8.12
CA LEU A 167 16.79 20.71 -7.95
C LEU A 167 18.25 20.97 -8.39
N ASP A 168 18.65 22.22 -8.63
CA ASP A 168 19.98 22.61 -9.10
C ASP A 168 20.44 21.87 -10.39
N LEU A 169 19.49 21.54 -11.27
CA LEU A 169 19.79 20.99 -12.60
C LEU A 169 20.22 22.09 -13.55
N SER A 170 21.16 21.81 -14.42
CA SER A 170 21.74 22.80 -15.32
C SER A 170 21.96 22.26 -16.73
N GLY A 171 22.11 23.17 -17.69
CA GLY A 171 22.42 22.82 -19.07
C GLY A 171 21.44 21.83 -19.70
N PRO A 172 21.94 20.74 -20.30
CA PRO A 172 21.10 19.72 -20.95
C PRO A 172 20.15 19.00 -19.99
N GLN A 173 20.50 18.94 -18.68
CA GLN A 173 19.69 18.25 -17.66
C GLN A 173 18.29 18.85 -17.51
N ILE A 174 18.13 20.18 -17.71
CA ILE A 174 16.82 20.85 -17.64
C ILE A 174 15.87 20.28 -18.72
N GLY A 175 16.39 20.10 -19.93
CA GLY A 175 15.61 19.52 -21.03
C GLY A 175 15.32 18.03 -20.84
N GLN A 176 16.27 17.27 -20.29
CA GLN A 176 16.09 15.85 -19.94
C GLN A 176 15.02 15.71 -18.85
N PHE A 177 15.10 16.52 -17.79
CA PHE A 177 14.13 16.53 -16.72
C PHE A 177 12.71 16.84 -17.22
N GLY A 178 12.58 17.85 -18.09
CA GLY A 178 11.29 18.17 -18.70
C GLY A 178 10.66 16.98 -19.41
N LYS A 179 11.45 16.24 -20.21
CA LYS A 179 10.98 15.02 -20.90
C LYS A 179 10.56 13.94 -19.91
N ILE A 180 11.36 13.72 -18.86
CA ILE A 180 11.03 12.74 -17.80
C ILE A 180 9.74 13.14 -17.08
N ALA A 181 9.61 14.41 -16.68
CA ALA A 181 8.43 14.90 -15.96
C ALA A 181 7.14 14.75 -16.79
N HIS A 182 7.16 15.12 -18.05
CA HIS A 182 6.02 14.91 -18.95
C HIS A 182 5.70 13.43 -19.17
N ALA A 183 6.71 12.58 -19.30
CA ALA A 183 6.52 11.14 -19.44
C ALA A 183 5.91 10.50 -18.17
N LEU A 184 6.38 10.89 -16.97
CA LEU A 184 5.83 10.47 -15.70
C LEU A 184 4.38 10.91 -15.51
N TYR A 185 4.07 12.16 -15.84
CA TYR A 185 2.70 12.69 -15.78
C TYR A 185 1.76 11.95 -16.73
N LYS A 186 2.22 11.69 -17.96
CA LYS A 186 1.48 10.89 -18.94
C LYS A 186 1.22 9.47 -18.43
N LEU A 187 2.25 8.79 -17.92
CA LEU A 187 2.13 7.46 -17.31
C LEU A 187 1.14 7.48 -16.16
N TYR A 188 1.25 8.46 -15.25
CA TYR A 188 0.37 8.58 -14.09
C TYR A 188 -1.10 8.60 -14.48
N LEU A 189 -1.45 9.39 -15.50
CA LEU A 189 -2.82 9.53 -16.00
C LEU A 189 -3.28 8.29 -16.80
N GLU A 190 -2.45 7.79 -17.71
CA GLU A 190 -2.85 6.71 -18.62
C GLU A 190 -2.93 5.34 -17.94
N GLN A 191 -2.18 5.14 -16.84
CA GLN A 191 -2.16 3.88 -16.10
C GLN A 191 -2.96 3.94 -14.80
N ASP A 192 -3.69 5.03 -14.55
CA ASP A 192 -4.40 5.25 -13.29
C ASP A 192 -3.49 5.00 -12.07
N ALA A 193 -2.30 5.57 -12.10
CA ALA A 193 -1.38 5.43 -10.98
C ALA A 193 -1.87 6.23 -9.77
N ALA A 194 -1.76 5.67 -8.58
CA ALA A 194 -1.98 6.35 -7.30
C ALA A 194 -0.70 6.98 -6.77
N LEU A 195 0.45 6.38 -7.14
CA LEU A 195 1.79 6.82 -6.79
C LEU A 195 2.74 6.47 -7.93
N VAL A 196 3.61 7.40 -8.30
CA VAL A 196 4.82 7.12 -9.10
C VAL A 196 6.00 7.76 -8.38
N GLU A 197 6.98 6.95 -7.98
CA GLU A 197 8.14 7.42 -7.21
C GLU A 197 9.44 6.93 -7.84
N ILE A 198 10.41 7.82 -7.89
CA ILE A 198 11.80 7.56 -8.28
C ILE A 198 12.70 7.99 -7.11
N ASN A 199 13.28 7.03 -6.41
CA ASN A 199 14.15 7.31 -5.28
C ASN A 199 15.37 6.37 -5.24
N PRO A 200 16.48 6.77 -5.92
CA PRO A 200 16.71 8.09 -6.51
C PRO A 200 16.52 8.17 -8.05
N LEU A 201 16.22 9.36 -8.53
CA LEU A 201 16.62 9.84 -9.86
C LEU A 201 18.06 10.32 -9.75
N ILE A 202 18.97 9.83 -10.58
CA ILE A 202 20.39 10.17 -10.46
C ILE A 202 20.87 11.06 -11.59
N VAL A 203 21.89 11.86 -11.29
CA VAL A 203 22.79 12.40 -12.29
C VAL A 203 23.95 11.42 -12.44
N THR A 204 24.15 10.90 -13.65
CA THR A 204 25.23 9.94 -13.94
C THR A 204 26.58 10.61 -14.08
N GLY A 205 27.65 9.82 -14.16
CA GLY A 205 29.01 10.34 -14.40
C GLY A 205 29.16 11.05 -15.74
N GLU A 206 28.30 10.78 -16.69
CA GLU A 206 28.23 11.43 -18.01
C GLU A 206 27.38 12.71 -17.99
N GLY A 207 26.69 12.97 -16.87
CA GLY A 207 25.84 14.15 -16.68
C GLY A 207 24.38 13.95 -17.09
N ASP A 208 23.98 12.73 -17.45
CA ASP A 208 22.62 12.39 -17.83
C ASP A 208 21.73 12.05 -16.64
N LEU A 209 20.42 12.20 -16.78
CA LEU A 209 19.42 11.80 -15.79
C LEU A 209 18.99 10.34 -16.02
N LEU A 210 18.94 9.55 -14.93
CA LEU A 210 18.57 8.14 -14.96
C LEU A 210 17.74 7.76 -13.75
N ALA A 211 16.59 7.11 -13.92
CA ALA A 211 15.77 6.58 -12.83
C ALA A 211 16.38 5.27 -12.32
N LEU A 212 17.09 5.35 -11.18
CA LEU A 212 17.84 4.21 -10.63
C LEU A 212 16.95 3.25 -9.83
N ASP A 213 15.87 3.75 -9.24
CA ASP A 213 14.83 2.95 -8.61
C ASP A 213 13.45 3.41 -9.11
N ALA A 214 12.45 2.56 -8.97
CA ALA A 214 11.10 2.84 -9.43
C ALA A 214 10.08 2.15 -8.53
N LYS A 215 9.09 2.91 -8.07
CA LYS A 215 7.93 2.40 -7.31
C LYS A 215 6.67 2.98 -7.94
N ILE A 216 5.77 2.10 -8.36
CA ILE A 216 4.48 2.47 -8.94
C ILE A 216 3.38 1.75 -8.17
N GLY A 217 2.42 2.51 -7.67
CA GLY A 217 1.14 2.02 -7.16
C GLY A 217 0.05 2.33 -8.18
N ILE A 218 -0.73 1.34 -8.56
CA ILE A 218 -1.89 1.47 -9.45
C ILE A 218 -3.16 1.52 -8.60
N GLU A 219 -4.11 2.35 -8.99
CA GLU A 219 -5.43 2.43 -8.34
C GLU A 219 -6.18 1.11 -8.54
N ASP A 220 -6.50 0.40 -7.46
CA ASP A 220 -7.15 -0.91 -7.52
C ASP A 220 -8.51 -0.85 -8.20
N ASN A 221 -9.27 0.23 -7.97
CA ASN A 221 -10.57 0.45 -8.59
C ASN A 221 -10.53 0.67 -10.11
N ALA A 222 -9.35 0.91 -10.68
CA ALA A 222 -9.13 1.08 -12.12
C ALA A 222 -8.65 -0.20 -12.82
N LEU A 223 -8.26 -1.26 -12.09
CA LEU A 223 -7.69 -2.48 -12.66
C LEU A 223 -8.61 -3.19 -13.66
N PHE A 224 -9.93 -2.99 -13.59
CA PHE A 224 -10.86 -3.56 -14.56
C PHE A 224 -10.59 -3.13 -16.01
N ARG A 225 -9.97 -1.95 -16.20
CA ARG A 225 -9.57 -1.42 -17.51
C ARG A 225 -8.08 -1.60 -17.84
N HIS A 226 -7.26 -2.10 -16.89
CA HIS A 226 -5.83 -2.38 -17.03
C HIS A 226 -5.55 -3.87 -16.77
N LYS A 227 -6.08 -4.76 -17.62
CA LYS A 227 -5.95 -6.21 -17.44
C LYS A 227 -4.53 -6.72 -17.52
N ASP A 228 -3.67 -6.07 -18.29
CA ASP A 228 -2.25 -6.31 -18.41
C ASP A 228 -1.51 -6.01 -17.11
N LEU A 229 -1.82 -4.87 -16.46
CA LEU A 229 -1.27 -4.53 -15.15
C LEU A 229 -1.82 -5.46 -14.05
N ALA A 230 -3.12 -5.77 -14.08
CA ALA A 230 -3.73 -6.68 -13.12
C ALA A 230 -3.05 -8.07 -13.13
N ALA A 231 -2.58 -8.53 -14.30
CA ALA A 231 -1.84 -9.79 -14.43
C ALA A 231 -0.44 -9.76 -13.79
N LEU A 232 0.10 -8.57 -13.48
CA LEU A 232 1.40 -8.39 -12.81
C LEU A 232 1.30 -8.44 -11.28
N ARG A 233 0.09 -8.60 -10.72
CA ARG A 233 -0.16 -8.62 -9.27
C ARG A 233 0.59 -9.77 -8.61
N ASP A 234 1.35 -9.45 -7.57
CA ASP A 234 2.00 -10.45 -6.72
C ASP A 234 1.30 -10.51 -5.36
N ALA A 235 0.38 -11.47 -5.24
CA ALA A 235 -0.40 -11.66 -4.02
C ALA A 235 0.44 -12.08 -2.80
N SER A 236 1.68 -12.56 -2.98
CA SER A 236 2.58 -12.91 -1.89
C SER A 236 3.15 -11.70 -1.15
N GLN A 237 3.07 -10.51 -1.78
CA GLN A 237 3.53 -9.24 -1.25
C GLN A 237 2.43 -8.43 -0.56
N GLU A 238 1.21 -8.97 -0.51
CA GLU A 238 0.05 -8.31 0.10
C GLU A 238 -0.25 -8.87 1.48
N ASP A 239 -0.89 -8.07 2.34
CA ASP A 239 -1.38 -8.55 3.63
C ASP A 239 -2.33 -9.74 3.42
N ALA A 240 -2.11 -10.81 4.18
CA ALA A 240 -2.86 -12.06 4.02
C ALA A 240 -4.34 -11.90 4.37
N MET A 241 -4.67 -10.99 5.29
CA MET A 241 -6.04 -10.73 5.72
C MET A 241 -6.77 -9.87 4.68
N GLU A 242 -6.10 -8.84 4.15
CA GLU A 242 -6.64 -7.99 3.08
C GLU A 242 -6.91 -8.80 1.81
N ARG A 243 -6.00 -9.71 1.46
CA ARG A 243 -6.19 -10.62 0.34
C ARG A 243 -7.39 -11.55 0.53
N LYS A 244 -7.53 -12.19 1.71
CA LYS A 244 -8.68 -13.03 2.02
C LYS A 244 -9.99 -12.24 2.02
N ALA A 245 -9.97 -11.00 2.49
CA ALA A 245 -11.13 -10.11 2.44
C ALA A 245 -11.56 -9.82 1.00
N ALA A 246 -10.60 -9.56 0.11
CA ALA A 246 -10.87 -9.30 -1.30
C ALA A 246 -11.53 -10.47 -2.02
N GLU A 247 -11.22 -11.74 -1.64
CA GLU A 247 -11.89 -12.95 -2.17
C GLU A 247 -13.40 -12.96 -1.88
N HIS A 248 -13.83 -12.26 -0.83
CA HIS A 248 -15.23 -12.11 -0.42
C HIS A 248 -15.81 -10.74 -0.75
N GLU A 249 -15.15 -9.95 -1.59
CA GLU A 249 -15.52 -8.58 -1.96
C GLU A 249 -15.72 -7.67 -0.73
N LEU A 250 -14.91 -7.85 0.31
CA LEU A 250 -14.88 -7.03 1.50
C LEU A 250 -13.75 -6.00 1.41
N ASN A 251 -14.04 -4.75 1.79
CA ASN A 251 -13.01 -3.73 1.96
C ASN A 251 -12.42 -3.84 3.37
N TYR A 252 -11.21 -4.34 3.46
CA TYR A 252 -10.52 -4.59 4.72
C TYR A 252 -9.14 -3.95 4.70
N VAL A 253 -8.76 -3.34 5.81
CA VAL A 253 -7.39 -2.87 6.08
C VAL A 253 -6.99 -3.33 7.47
N SER A 254 -5.85 -4.01 7.58
CA SER A 254 -5.27 -4.43 8.85
C SER A 254 -4.71 -3.23 9.62
N LEU A 255 -4.97 -3.18 10.94
CA LEU A 255 -4.44 -2.18 11.86
C LEU A 255 -3.86 -2.88 13.10
N ASP A 256 -3.10 -2.14 13.92
CA ASP A 256 -2.36 -2.72 15.05
C ASP A 256 -3.14 -2.86 16.37
N GLY A 257 -4.41 -2.47 16.38
CA GLY A 257 -5.24 -2.49 17.59
C GLY A 257 -5.79 -3.86 17.97
N ASN A 258 -6.68 -3.86 18.96
CA ASN A 258 -7.30 -5.05 19.53
C ASN A 258 -8.84 -5.03 19.51
N ILE A 259 -9.46 -3.96 19.04
CA ILE A 259 -10.92 -3.86 18.88
C ILE A 259 -11.25 -3.97 17.39
N ALA A 260 -11.81 -5.09 17.00
CA ALA A 260 -12.22 -5.27 15.62
C ALA A 260 -13.51 -4.52 15.29
N CYS A 261 -13.58 -3.97 14.07
CA CYS A 261 -14.72 -3.24 13.57
C CYS A 261 -15.37 -3.97 12.40
N MET A 262 -16.70 -4.04 12.35
CA MET A 262 -17.49 -4.45 11.19
C MET A 262 -18.60 -3.44 10.97
N VAL A 263 -18.54 -2.73 9.85
CA VAL A 263 -19.40 -1.58 9.59
C VAL A 263 -19.90 -1.63 8.14
N ASN A 264 -21.02 -1.02 7.84
CA ASN A 264 -21.47 -0.82 6.47
C ASN A 264 -21.31 0.64 6.06
N GLY A 265 -20.40 0.86 5.12
CA GLY A 265 -20.05 2.17 4.58
C GLY A 265 -18.77 2.76 5.18
N ALA A 266 -17.87 3.15 4.30
CA ALA A 266 -16.52 3.61 4.65
C ALA A 266 -16.50 4.81 5.62
N GLY A 267 -17.39 5.79 5.41
CA GLY A 267 -17.49 6.96 6.30
C GLY A 267 -17.91 6.58 7.72
N LEU A 268 -18.87 5.65 7.86
CA LEU A 268 -19.29 5.15 9.17
C LEU A 268 -18.19 4.30 9.83
N ALA A 269 -17.43 3.54 9.04
CA ALA A 269 -16.28 2.78 9.54
C ALA A 269 -15.20 3.70 10.10
N MET A 270 -14.82 4.76 9.37
CA MET A 270 -13.86 5.76 9.85
C MET A 270 -14.34 6.43 11.14
N ALA A 271 -15.58 6.92 11.18
CA ALA A 271 -16.16 7.53 12.38
C ALA A 271 -16.22 6.54 13.57
N THR A 272 -16.45 5.25 13.33
CA THR A 272 -16.44 4.23 14.37
C THR A 272 -15.03 4.05 14.95
N MET A 273 -14.01 3.99 14.10
CA MET A 273 -12.62 3.89 14.53
C MET A 273 -12.16 5.13 15.31
N ASP A 274 -12.52 6.33 14.83
CA ASP A 274 -12.21 7.58 15.51
C ASP A 274 -12.82 7.63 16.93
N LEU A 275 -14.06 7.19 17.09
CA LEU A 275 -14.68 7.12 18.41
C LEU A 275 -14.05 6.06 19.32
N ILE A 276 -13.63 4.92 18.80
CA ILE A 276 -12.86 3.95 19.60
C ILE A 276 -11.58 4.61 20.11
N GLN A 277 -10.83 5.32 19.25
CA GLN A 277 -9.61 6.02 19.66
C GLN A 277 -9.88 7.15 20.65
N LEU A 278 -10.93 7.95 20.44
CA LEU A 278 -11.33 9.01 21.34
C LEU A 278 -11.65 8.51 22.77
N HIS A 279 -12.16 7.28 22.88
CA HIS A 279 -12.42 6.63 24.15
C HIS A 279 -11.23 5.80 24.69
N GLY A 280 -10.04 5.93 24.09
CA GLY A 280 -8.80 5.29 24.54
C GLY A 280 -8.60 3.84 24.10
N GLY A 281 -9.37 3.37 23.10
CA GLY A 281 -9.19 2.04 22.51
C GLY A 281 -8.35 2.09 21.24
N SER A 282 -8.03 0.93 20.70
CA SER A 282 -7.22 0.79 19.47
C SER A 282 -7.95 -0.09 18.46
N PRO A 283 -8.37 0.44 17.29
CA PRO A 283 -8.99 -0.34 16.23
C PRO A 283 -8.02 -1.37 15.64
N ALA A 284 -8.48 -2.62 15.48
CA ALA A 284 -7.71 -3.71 14.91
C ALA A 284 -7.79 -3.77 13.37
N ASN A 285 -8.81 -3.16 12.79
CA ASN A 285 -9.04 -3.15 11.35
C ASN A 285 -10.04 -2.06 10.95
N PHE A 286 -9.95 -1.64 9.68
CA PHE A 286 -11.07 -1.11 8.94
C PHE A 286 -11.78 -2.27 8.24
N LEU A 287 -13.11 -2.33 8.29
CA LEU A 287 -13.90 -3.30 7.53
C LEU A 287 -15.24 -2.71 7.15
N ASP A 288 -15.45 -2.55 5.86
CA ASP A 288 -16.72 -2.15 5.26
C ASP A 288 -17.33 -3.36 4.53
N VAL A 289 -18.48 -3.82 5.03
CA VAL A 289 -19.23 -4.92 4.40
C VAL A 289 -20.10 -4.46 3.23
N GLY A 290 -20.11 -3.15 2.94
CA GLY A 290 -20.83 -2.55 1.83
C GLY A 290 -22.34 -2.48 1.98
N GLY A 291 -22.99 -1.82 1.03
CA GLY A 291 -24.45 -1.62 1.00
C GLY A 291 -25.26 -2.84 0.56
N GLY A 292 -24.62 -3.91 0.08
CA GLY A 292 -25.26 -5.16 -0.36
C GLY A 292 -24.85 -6.37 0.48
N ALA A 293 -24.54 -6.17 1.78
CA ALA A 293 -24.06 -7.24 2.64
C ALA A 293 -25.04 -8.41 2.73
N THR A 294 -24.64 -9.56 2.20
CA THR A 294 -25.35 -10.82 2.33
C THR A 294 -24.95 -11.53 3.61
N LYS A 295 -25.71 -12.55 4.01
CA LYS A 295 -25.36 -13.41 5.14
C LYS A 295 -23.96 -14.03 4.98
N GLU A 296 -23.62 -14.46 3.77
CA GLU A 296 -22.33 -15.09 3.44
C GLU A 296 -21.18 -14.10 3.64
N ARG A 297 -21.33 -12.86 3.17
CA ARG A 297 -20.31 -11.80 3.35
C ARG A 297 -20.11 -11.45 4.82
N VAL A 298 -21.20 -11.34 5.59
CA VAL A 298 -21.13 -11.08 7.04
C VAL A 298 -20.44 -12.23 7.77
N THR A 299 -20.74 -13.49 7.40
CA THR A 299 -20.08 -14.67 7.98
C THR A 299 -18.60 -14.70 7.63
N ALA A 300 -18.23 -14.41 6.39
CA ALA A 300 -16.84 -14.30 5.98
C ALA A 300 -16.09 -13.20 6.74
N ALA A 301 -16.72 -12.02 6.88
CA ALA A 301 -16.16 -10.91 7.67
C ALA A 301 -15.90 -11.31 9.13
N PHE A 302 -16.82 -12.02 9.77
CA PHE A 302 -16.64 -12.52 11.15
C PHE A 302 -15.48 -13.51 11.26
N LYS A 303 -15.40 -14.48 10.33
CA LYS A 303 -14.29 -15.45 10.30
C LYS A 303 -12.95 -14.77 10.13
N LEU A 304 -12.90 -13.75 9.26
CA LEU A 304 -11.72 -12.96 9.02
C LEU A 304 -11.29 -12.23 10.30
N ILE A 305 -12.18 -11.49 10.96
CA ILE A 305 -11.92 -10.79 12.22
C ILE A 305 -11.37 -11.75 13.27
N LEU A 306 -12.03 -12.89 13.46
CA LEU A 306 -11.69 -13.86 14.51
C LEU A 306 -10.40 -14.65 14.22
N SER A 307 -9.89 -14.59 13.00
CA SER A 307 -8.57 -15.17 12.67
C SER A 307 -7.41 -14.31 13.14
N ASN A 308 -7.64 -13.06 13.56
CA ASN A 308 -6.62 -12.19 14.14
C ASN A 308 -6.54 -12.45 15.67
N PRO A 309 -5.46 -13.07 16.19
CA PRO A 309 -5.32 -13.41 17.60
C PRO A 309 -5.21 -12.20 18.54
N LYS A 310 -4.91 -11.00 18.00
CA LYS A 310 -4.84 -9.76 18.78
C LYS A 310 -6.22 -9.22 19.18
N VAL A 311 -7.29 -9.67 18.53
CA VAL A 311 -8.63 -9.13 18.73
C VAL A 311 -9.21 -9.64 20.05
N THR A 312 -9.55 -8.71 20.95
CA THR A 312 -10.13 -8.97 22.27
C THR A 312 -11.59 -8.52 22.39
N ALA A 313 -12.08 -7.70 21.46
CA ALA A 313 -13.50 -7.33 21.38
C ALA A 313 -13.89 -7.01 19.92
N ILE A 314 -15.18 -7.17 19.60
CA ILE A 314 -15.72 -6.84 18.27
C ILE A 314 -16.81 -5.79 18.43
N LEU A 315 -16.71 -4.69 17.64
CA LEU A 315 -17.75 -3.68 17.51
C LEU A 315 -18.40 -3.78 16.13
N ILE A 316 -19.68 -4.12 16.10
CA ILE A 316 -20.51 -4.12 14.89
C ILE A 316 -21.38 -2.87 14.92
N ASN A 317 -21.23 -2.05 13.89
CA ASN A 317 -21.98 -0.81 13.75
C ASN A 317 -22.65 -0.74 12.36
N ILE A 318 -23.94 -1.02 12.32
CA ILE A 318 -24.70 -1.06 11.07
C ILE A 318 -25.77 0.01 11.08
N PHE A 319 -25.77 0.83 10.04
CA PHE A 319 -26.87 1.72 9.70
C PHE A 319 -27.65 1.16 8.50
N GLY A 320 -28.85 0.71 8.76
CA GLY A 320 -29.72 0.11 7.75
C GLY A 320 -30.43 1.17 6.90
N GLY A 321 -29.79 1.54 5.81
CA GLY A 321 -30.46 2.23 4.71
C GLY A 321 -30.92 1.20 3.68
N ILE A 322 -30.04 0.90 2.72
CA ILE A 322 -30.23 -0.15 1.72
C ILE A 322 -30.10 -1.55 2.36
N VAL A 323 -29.10 -1.71 3.27
CA VAL A 323 -28.92 -2.94 4.05
C VAL A 323 -29.99 -3.05 5.14
N ARG A 324 -30.63 -4.21 5.25
CA ARG A 324 -31.61 -4.49 6.29
C ARG A 324 -30.93 -5.09 7.52
N CYS A 325 -31.18 -4.49 8.67
CA CYS A 325 -30.58 -4.91 9.93
C CYS A 325 -30.95 -6.35 10.35
N ASP A 326 -32.15 -6.83 10.01
CA ASP A 326 -32.57 -8.19 10.29
C ASP A 326 -31.72 -9.24 9.58
N MET A 327 -31.35 -9.02 8.30
CA MET A 327 -30.43 -9.90 7.58
C MET A 327 -29.03 -9.93 8.20
N ILE A 328 -28.54 -8.77 8.64
CA ILE A 328 -27.25 -8.68 9.34
C ILE A 328 -27.29 -9.44 10.67
N ALA A 329 -28.39 -9.29 11.43
CA ALA A 329 -28.56 -10.03 12.69
C ALA A 329 -28.54 -11.56 12.48
N GLU A 330 -29.18 -12.05 11.43
CA GLU A 330 -29.13 -13.48 11.04
C GLU A 330 -27.69 -13.90 10.64
N GLY A 331 -26.97 -13.07 9.90
CA GLY A 331 -25.57 -13.30 9.53
C GLY A 331 -24.65 -13.35 10.77
N ILE A 332 -24.82 -12.43 11.72
CA ILE A 332 -24.08 -12.42 12.99
C ILE A 332 -24.35 -13.72 13.78
N ILE A 333 -25.61 -14.11 13.94
CA ILE A 333 -25.99 -15.33 14.67
C ILE A 333 -25.39 -16.57 13.99
N ALA A 334 -25.45 -16.66 12.67
CA ALA A 334 -24.90 -17.78 11.93
C ALA A 334 -23.37 -17.87 12.11
N ALA A 335 -22.67 -16.75 12.00
CA ALA A 335 -21.22 -16.69 12.14
C ALA A 335 -20.78 -17.03 13.57
N VAL A 336 -21.43 -16.45 14.58
CA VAL A 336 -21.13 -16.72 15.99
C VAL A 336 -21.35 -18.19 16.35
N LYS A 337 -22.42 -18.82 15.84
CA LYS A 337 -22.67 -20.26 16.05
C LYS A 337 -21.67 -21.15 15.33
N GLU A 338 -21.28 -20.77 14.09
CA GLU A 338 -20.36 -21.56 13.27
C GLU A 338 -18.93 -21.51 13.79
N VAL A 339 -18.49 -20.36 14.31
CA VAL A 339 -17.09 -20.11 14.67
C VAL A 339 -16.85 -20.27 16.19
N GLY A 340 -17.89 -20.18 17.01
CA GLY A 340 -17.75 -20.32 18.46
C GLY A 340 -17.06 -19.11 19.10
N VAL A 341 -17.66 -17.90 18.94
CA VAL A 341 -17.07 -16.65 19.43
C VAL A 341 -17.02 -16.63 20.95
N SER A 342 -15.83 -16.47 21.52
CA SER A 342 -15.58 -16.39 22.98
C SER A 342 -15.29 -14.96 23.47
N ILE A 343 -15.07 -14.02 22.56
CA ILE A 343 -14.78 -12.62 22.88
C ILE A 343 -16.06 -11.77 22.86
N PRO A 344 -16.10 -10.64 23.61
CA PRO A 344 -17.26 -9.74 23.62
C PRO A 344 -17.63 -9.21 22.24
N VAL A 345 -18.92 -9.25 21.92
CA VAL A 345 -19.49 -8.69 20.69
C VAL A 345 -20.46 -7.57 21.06
N ILE A 346 -20.13 -6.36 20.69
CA ILE A 346 -20.96 -5.16 20.89
C ILE A 346 -21.65 -4.84 19.58
N VAL A 347 -22.97 -4.63 19.58
CA VAL A 347 -23.74 -4.44 18.38
C VAL A 347 -24.62 -3.20 18.47
N ARG A 348 -24.39 -2.25 17.57
CA ARG A 348 -25.31 -1.13 17.31
C ARG A 348 -25.97 -1.34 15.95
N LEU A 349 -27.29 -1.43 15.96
CA LEU A 349 -28.11 -1.54 14.75
C LEU A 349 -29.12 -0.40 14.71
N GLU A 350 -29.13 0.35 13.63
CA GLU A 350 -30.05 1.47 13.40
C GLU A 350 -30.54 1.52 11.96
N GLY A 351 -31.71 2.10 11.72
CA GLY A 351 -32.34 2.19 10.39
C GLY A 351 -33.31 1.05 10.10
N THR A 352 -33.36 0.60 8.84
CA THR A 352 -34.37 -0.35 8.34
C THR A 352 -34.36 -1.68 9.10
N ASN A 353 -35.49 -2.03 9.72
CA ASN A 353 -35.70 -3.24 10.51
C ASN A 353 -34.82 -3.36 11.79
N ALA A 354 -34.21 -2.27 12.27
CA ALA A 354 -33.37 -2.31 13.48
C ALA A 354 -34.12 -2.84 14.74
N PRO A 355 -35.40 -2.48 15.02
CA PRO A 355 -36.14 -3.07 16.14
C PRO A 355 -36.33 -4.58 16.01
N LEU A 356 -36.58 -5.10 14.79
CA LEU A 356 -36.70 -6.54 14.54
C LEU A 356 -35.35 -7.23 14.76
N ALA A 357 -34.26 -6.66 14.20
CA ALA A 357 -32.91 -7.18 14.35
C ALA A 357 -32.48 -7.30 15.84
N ARG A 358 -32.76 -6.27 16.64
CA ARG A 358 -32.50 -6.31 18.10
C ARG A 358 -33.26 -7.44 18.80
N LYS A 359 -34.51 -7.72 18.41
CA LYS A 359 -35.30 -8.86 18.93
C LYS A 359 -34.68 -10.19 18.50
N ILE A 360 -34.26 -10.33 17.26
CA ILE A 360 -33.60 -11.53 16.72
C ILE A 360 -32.31 -11.81 17.51
N LEU A 361 -31.47 -10.79 17.73
CA LEU A 361 -30.23 -10.92 18.50
C LEU A 361 -30.52 -11.28 19.99
N ALA A 362 -31.48 -10.63 20.63
CA ALA A 362 -31.84 -10.91 22.03
C ALA A 362 -32.36 -12.35 22.22
N ASN A 363 -33.07 -12.89 21.25
CA ASN A 363 -33.62 -14.27 21.31
C ASN A 363 -32.61 -15.32 20.84
N SER A 364 -31.42 -14.95 20.42
CA SER A 364 -30.39 -15.87 19.88
C SER A 364 -29.74 -16.75 20.94
N GLY A 365 -29.79 -16.35 22.20
CA GLY A 365 -29.06 -16.99 23.33
C GLY A 365 -27.56 -16.74 23.32
N LEU A 366 -27.07 -15.80 22.48
CA LEU A 366 -25.66 -15.45 22.37
C LEU A 366 -25.28 -14.28 23.29
N ALA A 367 -24.03 -14.26 23.75
CA ALA A 367 -23.49 -13.19 24.59
C ALA A 367 -23.17 -11.93 23.73
N ILE A 368 -24.24 -11.25 23.27
CA ILE A 368 -24.13 -10.02 22.46
C ILE A 368 -24.61 -8.85 23.32
N THR A 369 -23.81 -7.81 23.38
CA THR A 369 -24.11 -6.57 24.12
C THR A 369 -24.69 -5.52 23.17
N PRO A 370 -25.97 -5.15 23.30
CA PRO A 370 -26.54 -4.10 22.46
C PRO A 370 -26.05 -2.72 22.90
N ALA A 371 -25.93 -1.81 21.92
CA ALA A 371 -25.63 -0.41 22.17
C ALA A 371 -26.76 0.49 21.66
N SER A 372 -27.01 1.61 22.38
CA SER A 372 -28.06 2.58 22.08
C SER A 372 -27.68 3.51 20.96
N ASP A 373 -26.44 3.95 20.94
CA ASP A 373 -25.87 4.89 19.97
C ASP A 373 -24.39 4.58 19.74
N LEU A 374 -23.72 5.37 18.91
CA LEU A 374 -22.35 5.11 18.50
C LEU A 374 -21.34 5.35 19.64
N THR A 375 -21.58 6.36 20.48
CA THR A 375 -20.72 6.66 21.63
C THR A 375 -20.82 5.54 22.70
N ASP A 376 -22.04 5.08 22.98
CA ASP A 376 -22.29 3.95 23.90
C ASP A 376 -21.61 2.66 23.36
N ALA A 377 -21.69 2.45 22.04
CA ALA A 377 -21.05 1.31 21.37
C ALA A 377 -19.51 1.33 21.54
N ALA A 378 -18.87 2.46 21.24
CA ALA A 378 -17.42 2.63 21.40
C ALA A 378 -16.98 2.49 22.86
N THR A 379 -17.69 3.14 23.78
CA THR A 379 -17.40 3.05 25.23
C THR A 379 -17.47 1.62 25.74
N LYS A 380 -18.51 0.85 25.36
CA LYS A 380 -18.67 -0.56 25.73
C LYS A 380 -17.57 -1.42 25.14
N ALA A 381 -17.22 -1.20 23.86
CA ALA A 381 -16.16 -1.96 23.19
C ALA A 381 -14.80 -1.76 23.88
N VAL A 382 -14.42 -0.52 24.17
CA VAL A 382 -13.16 -0.20 24.85
C VAL A 382 -13.14 -0.82 26.27
N LYS A 383 -14.22 -0.65 27.04
CA LYS A 383 -14.31 -1.24 28.38
C LYS A 383 -14.18 -2.76 28.37
N MET A 384 -14.83 -3.43 27.43
CA MET A 384 -14.82 -4.90 27.35
C MET A 384 -13.48 -5.43 26.82
N ALA A 385 -12.84 -4.72 25.87
CA ALA A 385 -11.51 -5.07 25.39
C ALA A 385 -10.46 -5.01 26.52
N GLY A 386 -10.50 -3.98 27.37
CA GLY A 386 -9.59 -3.83 28.51
C GLY A 386 -9.82 -4.85 29.66
N ALA A 387 -10.97 -5.48 29.72
CA ALA A 387 -11.26 -6.53 30.70
C ALA A 387 -10.75 -7.93 30.28
N HIS A 388 -10.32 -8.08 29.03
CA HIS A 388 -9.84 -9.33 28.43
C HIS A 388 -8.36 -9.24 28.00
N SER A 389 -7.67 -8.14 28.35
CA SER A 389 -6.24 -7.88 28.08
C SER A 389 -5.33 -8.46 29.17
#